data_4482a792548bc4505cd8cb8a3483ae43
#
_entry.id   4482a792548bc4505cd8cb8a3483ae43
#
_cell.length_a   1.000
_cell.length_b   1.000
_cell.length_c   1.000
_cell.angle_alpha   90.00
_cell.angle_beta   90.00
_cell.angle_gamma   90.00
#
_symmetry.space_group_name_H-M   'P 1'
#
loop_
_entity.id
_entity.type
_entity.pdbx_description
1 polymer ?
#
loop_
_entity_poly.entity_id
_entity_poly.type
_entity_poly.pdbx_seq_one_letter_code
_entity_poly.pdbx_strand_id
1 'polypeptide(L)'
;MKLYAFDVDDTLEISNGPVRLADMQALRNSGHIIGLCGNWGLFTRSVGTWYEHVSFIGPMLLAKADYLIELRTYVYAESYVMVGNDPRIFGASDDATAAREAGFRFIRESEFADGMR
;
A
#
# COMPACT_ATOMS: atom_id res chain seq x y z
N MET A 1 -8.00 -5.69 -13.64
CA MET A 1 -6.91 -5.93 -12.69
C MET A 1 -6.33 -4.61 -12.24
N LYS A 2 -6.30 -4.40 -10.94
CA LYS A 2 -5.76 -3.19 -10.31
C LYS A 2 -4.43 -3.50 -9.64
N LEU A 3 -3.60 -2.46 -9.48
CA LEU A 3 -2.40 -2.53 -8.65
C LEU A 3 -2.66 -1.75 -7.37
N TYR A 4 -2.48 -2.40 -6.22
CA TYR A 4 -2.61 -1.80 -4.90
C TYR A 4 -1.25 -1.72 -4.23
N ALA A 5 -0.84 -0.51 -3.87
CA ALA A 5 0.34 -0.26 -3.06
C ALA A 5 -0.12 0.12 -1.65
N PHE A 6 0.30 -0.65 -0.66
CA PHE A 6 -0.10 -0.43 0.73
C PHE A 6 1.05 0.17 1.54
N ASP A 7 0.77 1.25 2.26
CA ASP A 7 1.64 1.70 3.32
C ASP A 7 1.62 0.67 4.45
N VAL A 8 2.63 0.67 5.32
CA VAL A 8 2.76 -0.30 6.40
C VAL A 8 2.44 0.33 7.75
N ASP A 9 3.24 1.32 8.20
CA ASP A 9 3.08 1.92 9.51
C ASP A 9 1.69 2.55 9.68
N ASP A 10 1.00 2.19 10.75
CA ASP A 10 -0.34 2.66 11.11
C ASP A 10 -1.41 2.38 10.04
N THR A 11 -1.10 1.58 9.03
CA THR A 11 -2.02 1.16 7.97
C THR A 11 -2.40 -0.30 8.12
N LEU A 12 -1.41 -1.19 8.23
CA LEU A 12 -1.64 -2.63 8.30
C LEU A 12 -1.82 -3.11 9.75
N GLU A 13 -2.58 -4.21 9.93
CA GLU A 13 -2.84 -4.77 11.25
C GLU A 13 -1.58 -5.14 12.04
N ILE A 14 -0.50 -5.47 11.35
CA ILE A 14 0.78 -5.80 11.99
C ILE A 14 1.51 -4.57 12.54
N SER A 15 1.02 -3.38 12.27
CA SER A 15 1.61 -2.10 12.68
C SER A 15 0.55 -1.13 13.20
N ASN A 16 -0.43 -1.64 13.95
CA ASN A 16 -1.48 -0.88 14.61
C ASN A 16 -2.48 -0.21 13.66
N GLY A 17 -2.57 -0.65 12.40
CA GLY A 17 -3.51 -0.13 11.43
C GLY A 17 -4.75 -1.00 11.28
N PRO A 18 -5.79 -0.50 10.60
CA PRO A 18 -7.05 -1.24 10.44
C PRO A 18 -7.08 -2.20 9.26
N VAL A 19 -6.12 -2.14 8.34
CA VAL A 19 -6.12 -2.98 7.14
C VAL A 19 -5.65 -4.39 7.48
N ARG A 20 -6.50 -5.37 7.20
CA ARG A 20 -6.21 -6.76 7.52
C ARG A 20 -5.46 -7.45 6.38
N LEU A 21 -4.50 -8.31 6.73
CA LEU A 21 -3.78 -9.12 5.75
C LEU A 21 -4.72 -10.01 4.94
N ALA A 22 -5.80 -10.49 5.57
CA ALA A 22 -6.80 -11.31 4.90
C ALA A 22 -7.47 -10.56 3.74
N ASP A 23 -7.71 -9.26 3.89
CA ASP A 23 -8.32 -8.45 2.83
C ASP A 23 -7.33 -8.21 1.67
N MET A 24 -6.06 -8.03 1.97
CA MET A 24 -5.00 -7.97 0.95
C MET A 24 -4.91 -9.29 0.18
N GLN A 25 -4.94 -10.41 0.89
CA GLN A 25 -4.87 -11.72 0.28
C GLN A 25 -6.09 -12.00 -0.60
N ALA A 26 -7.27 -11.56 -0.20
CA ALA A 26 -8.48 -11.71 -1.00
C ALA A 26 -8.37 -10.97 -2.32
N LEU A 27 -7.81 -9.76 -2.32
CA LEU A 27 -7.55 -9.00 -3.55
C LEU A 27 -6.54 -9.72 -4.45
N ARG A 28 -5.46 -10.24 -3.87
CA ARG A 28 -4.46 -11.00 -4.62
C ARG A 28 -5.08 -12.25 -5.26
N ASN A 29 -5.89 -12.98 -4.52
CA ASN A 29 -6.58 -14.17 -5.01
C ASN A 29 -7.58 -13.84 -6.12
N SER A 30 -8.09 -12.62 -6.16
CA SER A 30 -8.99 -12.14 -7.21
C SER A 30 -8.25 -11.61 -8.45
N GLY A 31 -6.92 -11.73 -8.49
CA GLY A 31 -6.13 -11.37 -9.66
C GLY A 31 -5.56 -9.97 -9.65
N HIS A 32 -5.60 -9.27 -8.52
CA HIS A 32 -4.97 -7.95 -8.40
C HIS A 32 -3.49 -8.07 -8.03
N ILE A 33 -2.72 -7.06 -8.39
CA ILE A 33 -1.31 -6.96 -8.00
C ILE A 33 -1.24 -6.24 -6.66
N ILE A 34 -0.62 -6.86 -5.66
CA ILE A 34 -0.54 -6.34 -4.30
C ILE A 34 0.92 -6.16 -3.90
N GLY A 35 1.24 -5.01 -3.36
CA GLY A 35 2.59 -4.76 -2.86
C GLY A 35 2.64 -3.66 -1.81
N LEU A 36 3.84 -3.34 -1.37
CA LEU A 36 4.07 -2.42 -0.27
C LEU A 36 4.77 -1.15 -0.76
N CYS A 37 4.38 -0.02 -0.18
CA CYS A 37 5.02 1.27 -0.37
C CYS A 37 5.18 1.92 1.00
N GLY A 38 6.27 1.59 1.70
CA GLY A 38 6.51 2.05 3.05
C GLY A 38 7.44 1.12 3.80
N ASN A 39 7.27 1.01 5.09
CA ASN A 39 8.16 0.25 5.99
C ASN A 39 8.03 -1.27 5.78
N TRP A 40 8.51 -1.73 4.62
CA TRP A 40 8.48 -3.16 4.31
C TRP A 40 9.38 -4.00 5.23
N GLY A 41 10.36 -3.38 5.88
CA GLY A 41 11.20 -4.07 6.87
C GLY A 41 10.38 -4.60 8.03
N LEU A 42 9.43 -3.81 8.53
CA LEU A 42 8.51 -4.26 9.57
C LEU A 42 7.62 -5.40 9.06
N PHE A 43 7.13 -5.31 7.84
CA PHE A 43 6.29 -6.35 7.24
C PHE A 43 7.04 -7.68 7.15
N THR A 44 8.28 -7.66 6.63
CA THR A 44 9.08 -8.88 6.45
C THR A 44 9.45 -9.52 7.78
N ARG A 45 9.64 -8.71 8.83
CA ARG A 45 9.92 -9.20 10.17
C ARG A 45 8.67 -9.85 10.80
N SER A 46 7.51 -9.29 10.54
CA SER A 46 6.27 -9.70 11.21
C SER A 46 5.54 -10.84 10.50
N VAL A 47 5.77 -11.03 9.21
CA VAL A 47 5.09 -12.03 8.39
C VAL A 47 6.13 -13.00 7.82
N GLY A 48 6.15 -14.24 8.35
CA GLY A 48 7.21 -15.22 8.04
C GLY A 48 7.31 -15.61 6.57
N THR A 49 6.19 -15.60 5.84
CA THR A 49 6.14 -15.91 4.41
C THR A 49 5.78 -14.67 3.60
N TRP A 50 6.35 -13.54 3.97
CA TRP A 50 6.00 -12.23 3.39
C TRP A 50 6.06 -12.22 1.84
N TYR A 51 6.99 -12.94 1.25
CA TYR A 51 7.17 -13.01 -0.19
C TYR A 51 6.02 -13.73 -0.90
N GLU A 52 5.19 -14.46 -0.18
CA GLU A 52 3.98 -15.07 -0.72
C GLU A 52 2.80 -14.10 -0.75
N HIS A 53 2.88 -12.99 -0.02
CA HIS A 53 1.79 -12.04 0.13
C HIS A 53 1.86 -10.86 -0.84
N VAL A 54 3.06 -10.50 -1.28
CA VAL A 54 3.27 -9.28 -2.07
C VAL A 54 4.11 -9.56 -3.31
N SER A 55 3.85 -8.78 -4.37
CA SER A 55 4.59 -8.86 -5.64
C SER A 55 5.68 -7.79 -5.76
N PHE A 56 5.64 -6.76 -4.92
CA PHE A 56 6.66 -5.71 -4.91
C PHE A 56 6.76 -5.08 -3.52
N ILE A 57 7.93 -4.51 -3.23
CA ILE A 57 8.20 -3.79 -1.99
C ILE A 57 9.08 -2.58 -2.29
N GLY A 58 8.94 -1.54 -1.48
CA GLY A 58 9.80 -0.33 -1.50
C GLY A 58 8.98 0.93 -1.25
N PRO A 59 9.63 2.09 -1.18
CA PRO A 59 10.82 2.32 -0.37
C PRO A 59 10.47 2.27 1.11
N MET A 60 11.48 2.26 2.00
CA MET A 60 11.20 2.15 3.44
C MET A 60 10.44 3.35 3.99
N LEU A 61 10.94 4.55 3.82
CA LEU A 61 10.38 5.75 4.45
C LEU A 61 10.26 6.96 3.53
N LEU A 62 11.16 7.09 2.57
CA LEU A 62 11.26 8.28 1.72
C LEU A 62 11.03 7.93 0.25
N ALA A 63 10.83 8.97 -0.57
CA ALA A 63 10.71 8.84 -2.02
C ALA A 63 9.53 7.97 -2.48
N LYS A 64 8.43 7.97 -1.74
CA LYS A 64 7.24 7.19 -2.10
C LYS A 64 6.66 7.61 -3.45
N ALA A 65 6.58 8.90 -3.73
CA ALA A 65 6.06 9.40 -5.00
C ALA A 65 6.89 8.87 -6.19
N ASP A 66 8.21 8.94 -6.09
CA ASP A 66 9.10 8.46 -7.14
C ASP A 66 8.93 6.97 -7.38
N TYR A 67 8.79 6.20 -6.31
CA TYR A 67 8.56 4.76 -6.40
C TYR A 67 7.22 4.43 -7.05
N LEU A 68 6.16 5.13 -6.69
CA LEU A 68 4.84 4.94 -7.30
C LEU A 68 4.86 5.31 -8.78
N ILE A 69 5.59 6.36 -9.16
CA ILE A 69 5.77 6.75 -10.56
C ILE A 69 6.46 5.62 -11.34
N GLU A 70 7.51 5.02 -10.77
CA GLU A 70 8.19 3.87 -11.40
C GLU A 70 7.25 2.68 -11.57
N LEU A 71 6.48 2.35 -10.53
CA LEU A 71 5.50 1.28 -10.63
C LEU A 71 4.52 1.51 -11.78
N ARG A 72 3.97 2.72 -11.87
CA ARG A 72 3.02 3.05 -12.92
C ARG A 72 3.67 3.03 -14.30
N THR A 73 4.94 3.40 -14.38
CA THR A 73 5.68 3.41 -15.65
C THR A 73 5.96 2.01 -16.17
N TYR A 74 6.35 1.09 -15.29
CA TYR A 74 6.86 -0.22 -15.69
C TYR A 74 5.89 -1.37 -15.50
N VAL A 75 4.92 -1.25 -14.61
CA VAL A 75 3.96 -2.32 -14.32
C VAL A 75 2.60 -1.95 -14.88
N TYR A 76 2.11 -2.73 -15.83
CA TYR A 76 0.77 -2.49 -16.39
C TYR A 76 -0.32 -2.88 -15.41
N ALA A 77 -1.32 -2.02 -15.26
CA ALA A 77 -2.58 -2.29 -14.58
C ALA A 77 -3.67 -1.40 -15.16
N GLU A 78 -4.92 -1.81 -15.02
CA GLU A 78 -6.07 -1.01 -15.48
C GLU A 78 -6.29 0.21 -14.60
N SER A 79 -5.93 0.11 -13.32
CA SER A 79 -5.90 1.27 -12.41
C SER A 79 -4.89 1.04 -11.29
N TYR A 80 -4.47 2.14 -10.67
CA TYR A 80 -3.43 2.14 -9.64
C TYR A 80 -3.98 2.80 -8.40
N VAL A 81 -3.84 2.11 -7.25
CA VAL A 81 -4.40 2.55 -5.97
C VAL A 81 -3.31 2.54 -4.90
N MET A 82 -3.23 3.62 -4.13
CA MET A 82 -2.40 3.70 -2.93
C MET A 82 -3.31 3.71 -1.71
N VAL A 83 -3.07 2.77 -0.79
CA VAL A 83 -3.78 2.71 0.50
C VAL A 83 -2.81 3.15 1.58
N GLY A 84 -3.14 4.18 2.32
CA GLY A 84 -2.21 4.73 3.31
C GLY A 84 -2.82 5.73 4.26
N ASN A 85 -1.94 6.52 4.87
CA ASN A 85 -2.28 7.41 5.95
C ASN A 85 -2.68 8.80 5.46
N ASP A 86 -3.59 9.41 6.20
CA ASP A 86 -4.03 10.78 5.97
C ASP A 86 -3.06 11.74 6.69
N PRO A 87 -2.50 12.74 5.99
CA PRO A 87 -1.57 13.70 6.60
C PRO A 87 -2.20 14.56 7.71
N ARG A 88 -3.52 14.59 7.82
CA ARG A 88 -4.22 15.31 8.90
C ARG A 88 -4.09 14.61 10.25
N ILE A 89 -3.62 13.36 10.26
CA ILE A 89 -3.36 12.62 11.49
C ILE A 89 -1.93 12.92 11.93
N PHE A 90 -1.77 13.39 13.17
CA PHE A 90 -0.45 13.76 13.70
C PHE A 90 0.54 12.59 13.59
N GLY A 91 1.69 12.86 13.00
CA GLY A 91 2.75 11.87 12.83
C GLY A 91 2.57 10.93 11.64
N ALA A 92 1.46 11.03 10.90
CA ALA A 92 1.25 10.20 9.71
C ALA A 92 2.08 10.71 8.54
N SER A 93 2.48 9.78 7.66
CA SER A 93 3.13 10.14 6.40
C SER A 93 2.10 10.71 5.43
N ASP A 94 2.55 11.55 4.49
CA ASP A 94 1.68 12.15 3.47
C ASP A 94 1.56 11.25 2.25
N ASP A 95 0.89 10.12 2.43
CA ASP A 95 0.68 9.15 1.35
C ASP A 95 -0.29 9.67 0.30
N ALA A 96 -1.23 10.53 0.69
CA ALA A 96 -2.18 11.13 -0.24
C ALA A 96 -1.48 12.02 -1.28
N THR A 97 -0.53 12.85 -0.84
CA THR A 97 0.25 13.69 -1.76
C THR A 97 1.13 12.84 -2.68
N ALA A 98 1.80 11.82 -2.14
CA ALA A 98 2.61 10.91 -2.95
C ALA A 98 1.77 10.21 -4.02
N ALA A 99 0.59 9.72 -3.66
CA ALA A 99 -0.35 9.09 -4.59
C ALA A 99 -0.77 10.05 -5.70
N ARG A 100 -1.13 11.28 -5.34
CA ARG A 100 -1.56 12.30 -6.30
C ARG A 100 -0.45 12.63 -7.29
N GLU A 101 0.76 12.82 -6.81
CA GLU A 101 1.92 13.13 -7.67
C GLU A 101 2.19 12.01 -8.66
N ALA A 102 1.96 10.76 -8.26
CA ALA A 102 2.19 9.61 -9.11
C ALA A 102 0.99 9.25 -10.01
N GLY A 103 -0.14 9.94 -9.84
CA GLY A 103 -1.36 9.62 -10.57
C GLY A 103 -2.06 8.37 -10.07
N PHE A 104 -1.84 7.98 -8.82
CA PHE A 104 -2.55 6.92 -8.14
C PHE A 104 -3.82 7.46 -7.49
N ARG A 105 -4.87 6.65 -7.47
CA ARG A 105 -6.03 6.93 -6.63
C ARG A 105 -5.64 6.64 -5.19
N PHE A 106 -5.97 7.54 -4.28
CA PHE A 106 -5.68 7.36 -2.86
C PHE A 106 -6.91 6.85 -2.12
N ILE A 107 -6.73 5.83 -1.30
CA ILE A 107 -7.75 5.34 -0.36
C ILE A 107 -7.12 5.37 1.03
N ARG A 108 -7.77 6.07 1.95
CA ARG A 108 -7.31 6.11 3.35
C ARG A 108 -7.49 4.73 3.99
N GLU A 109 -6.62 4.37 4.92
CA GLU A 109 -6.62 3.06 5.58
C GLU A 109 -7.98 2.70 6.19
N SER A 110 -8.64 3.68 6.83
CA SER A 110 -9.96 3.45 7.43
C SER A 110 -11.05 3.21 6.38
N GLU A 111 -10.99 3.91 5.27
CA GLU A 111 -11.93 3.73 4.16
C GLU A 111 -11.76 2.36 3.51
N PHE A 112 -10.51 1.92 3.32
CA PHE A 112 -10.24 0.57 2.82
C PHE A 112 -10.79 -0.49 3.77
N ALA A 113 -10.55 -0.33 5.07
CA ALA A 113 -11.04 -1.25 6.09
C ALA A 113 -12.57 -1.32 6.10
N ASP A 114 -13.25 -0.23 5.74
CA ASP A 114 -14.71 -0.16 5.66
C ASP A 114 -15.27 -0.70 4.32
N GLY A 115 -14.40 -1.16 3.41
CA GLY A 115 -14.82 -1.82 2.19
C GLY A 115 -14.52 -1.09 0.89
N MET A 116 -13.95 0.13 0.93
CA MET A 116 -13.57 0.85 -0.28
C MET A 116 -12.42 0.15 -0.99
N ARG A 117 -12.51 0.07 -2.33
CA ARG A 117 -11.51 -0.65 -3.13
C ARG A 117 -11.03 0.20 -4.31
#